data_a344891f79e9c31c2f81094c3e29458a
#
_entry.id   a344891f79e9c31c2f81094c3e29458a
#
_cell.length_a   1.000
_cell.length_b   1.000
_cell.length_c   1.000
_cell.angle_alpha   90.00
_cell.angle_beta   90.00
_cell.angle_gamma   90.00
#
_symmetry.space_group_name_H-M   'P 1'
#
loop_
_entity.id
_entity.type
_entity.pdbx_description
1 polymer ?
#
loop_
_entity_poly.entity_id
_entity_poly.type
_entity_poly.pdbx_seq_one_letter_code
_entity_poly.pdbx_strand_id
1 'polypeptide(L)'
;MRTQDIIQALGLLAVVAGCQGGVPDISDRRPLDPHLVEQGRAIFRDSTFGNEVFWTDTARMHEVITSAVSPAVALGVGLQVDIDALPQAVKDALAAGQVDLNAPATTVTLLKLNAVLGLHGTVQTVNGRDTLVRVGITCALCHSRVDNSFAPGIGKRQDGWAARDLNAGAIVALSPAIPDAMKTILRGWGPGRFDPRINQDGLNTPIEIPPAYGLRHVAKETYTAEGPVSYWNAYVAVTQMHGRGHFRDTRLGIDVKADTDLVTPRLPALAEYQFSLEAPVSRDALDSAAGARGRAVFSGSGRCSSCHIPSLQYTDVGLGRLHLPEETGMDPAYAARTSTRRYRTTPLRGLWQHAPYFHDGSAATLDAVVEHYDAVLALGLSAQEKRDLVEYLRGL
;
A
#
# COMPACT_ATOMS: atom_id res chain seq x y z
N MET A 1 22.85 59.95 50.47
CA MET A 1 21.74 59.56 51.36
C MET A 1 20.53 59.17 50.52
N ARG A 2 20.07 57.97 50.76
CA ARG A 2 18.72 57.43 50.41
C ARG A 2 18.49 57.18 48.92
N THR A 3 17.92 56.13 48.50
CA THR A 3 17.52 54.80 49.00
C THR A 3 17.15 53.99 47.75
N GLN A 4 17.43 52.71 47.79
CA GLN A 4 17.10 51.72 46.80
C GLN A 4 15.57 51.62 46.57
N ASP A 5 15.16 51.48 45.36
CA ASP A 5 13.90 50.78 45.04
C ASP A 5 14.12 49.78 43.92
N ILE A 6 13.98 48.53 44.32
CA ILE A 6 14.06 47.35 43.49
C ILE A 6 12.69 47.18 42.83
N ILE A 7 12.62 47.27 41.51
CA ILE A 7 11.44 46.84 40.76
C ILE A 7 11.78 45.51 40.11
N GLN A 8 11.19 44.44 40.65
CA GLN A 8 11.18 43.11 40.07
C GLN A 8 10.37 43.13 38.77
N ALA A 9 11.01 42.94 37.62
CA ALA A 9 10.34 42.63 36.38
C ALA A 9 10.06 41.11 36.36
N LEU A 10 8.82 40.72 36.65
CA LEU A 10 8.30 39.37 36.33
C LEU A 10 8.17 39.25 34.81
N GLY A 11 9.13 38.59 34.21
CA GLY A 11 9.02 38.16 32.83
C GLY A 11 8.01 37.01 32.72
N LEU A 12 6.85 37.30 32.14
CA LEU A 12 5.91 36.28 31.68
C LEU A 12 6.55 35.58 30.48
N LEU A 13 7.12 34.40 30.69
CA LEU A 13 7.41 33.45 29.60
C LEU A 13 6.06 32.91 29.11
N ALA A 14 5.54 33.46 28.03
CA ALA A 14 4.49 32.84 27.26
C ALA A 14 5.07 31.59 26.59
N VAL A 15 4.84 30.44 27.18
CA VAL A 15 5.04 29.15 26.52
C VAL A 15 3.99 29.04 25.41
N VAL A 16 4.38 29.40 24.19
CA VAL A 16 3.61 29.06 22.99
C VAL A 16 3.78 27.56 22.82
N ALA A 17 2.85 26.79 23.41
CA ALA A 17 2.67 25.39 23.08
C ALA A 17 2.14 25.34 21.64
N GLY A 18 3.04 25.31 20.67
CA GLY A 18 2.72 24.97 19.30
C GLY A 18 2.20 23.54 19.30
N CYS A 19 0.91 23.37 19.06
CA CYS A 19 0.34 22.08 18.69
C CYS A 19 0.96 21.66 17.34
N GLN A 20 2.20 21.21 17.38
CA GLN A 20 2.70 20.29 16.38
C GLN A 20 1.95 19.00 16.67
N GLY A 21 0.97 18.64 15.84
CA GLY A 21 0.38 17.33 15.81
C GLY A 21 1.51 16.33 15.56
N GLY A 22 2.16 15.90 16.63
CA GLY A 22 3.22 14.93 16.59
C GLY A 22 2.63 13.63 16.04
N VAL A 23 3.13 13.23 14.90
CA VAL A 23 2.93 11.86 14.41
C VAL A 23 3.42 10.93 15.52
N PRO A 24 2.63 9.93 15.99
CA PRO A 24 3.05 9.05 17.07
C PRO A 24 4.42 8.45 16.77
N ASP A 25 5.33 8.51 17.73
CA ASP A 25 6.66 7.89 17.62
C ASP A 25 6.46 6.37 17.51
N ILE A 26 6.76 5.81 16.34
CA ILE A 26 6.59 4.40 16.01
C ILE A 26 7.59 3.49 16.75
N SER A 27 8.53 4.07 17.49
CA SER A 27 9.39 3.32 18.40
C SER A 27 8.65 2.83 19.65
N ASP A 28 7.39 3.25 19.82
CA ASP A 28 6.57 2.90 20.98
C ASP A 28 6.30 1.39 21.02
N ARG A 29 6.90 0.74 22.01
CA ARG A 29 6.71 -0.70 22.31
C ARG A 29 5.41 -0.99 23.07
N ARG A 30 4.52 0.00 23.20
CA ARG A 30 3.23 -0.20 23.86
C ARG A 30 2.44 -1.33 23.21
N PRO A 31 1.61 -2.06 23.95
CA PRO A 31 0.63 -2.96 23.35
C PRO A 31 -0.30 -2.20 22.41
N LEU A 32 -0.72 -2.86 21.32
CA LEU A 32 -1.74 -2.30 20.43
C LEU A 32 -3.06 -2.16 21.21
N ASP A 33 -3.80 -1.08 20.91
CA ASP A 33 -5.14 -0.87 21.44
C ASP A 33 -6.15 -1.66 20.60
N PRO A 34 -6.78 -2.72 21.15
CA PRO A 34 -7.72 -3.56 20.41
C PRO A 34 -8.92 -2.77 19.85
N HIS A 35 -9.35 -1.71 20.52
CA HIS A 35 -10.46 -0.88 20.06
C HIS A 35 -10.06 -0.05 18.83
N LEU A 36 -8.85 0.55 18.85
CA LEU A 36 -8.33 1.26 17.69
C LEU A 36 -8.02 0.30 16.53
N VAL A 37 -7.54 -0.91 16.82
CA VAL A 37 -7.34 -1.95 15.78
C VAL A 37 -8.65 -2.27 15.08
N GLU A 38 -9.74 -2.49 15.82
CA GLU A 38 -11.05 -2.79 15.23
C GLU A 38 -11.62 -1.60 14.45
N GLN A 39 -11.52 -0.39 14.98
CA GLN A 39 -11.89 0.82 14.24
C GLN A 39 -11.04 0.98 12.97
N GLY A 40 -9.74 0.76 13.06
CA GLY A 40 -8.82 0.85 11.94
C GLY A 40 -9.12 -0.18 10.86
N ARG A 41 -9.54 -1.40 11.25
CA ARG A 41 -9.98 -2.45 10.33
C ARG A 41 -11.19 -1.99 9.51
N ALA A 42 -12.19 -1.43 10.17
CA ALA A 42 -13.37 -0.89 9.49
C ALA A 42 -12.98 0.28 8.56
N ILE A 43 -12.09 1.19 8.99
CA ILE A 43 -11.59 2.28 8.16
C ILE A 43 -10.85 1.75 6.95
N PHE A 44 -9.95 0.79 7.12
CA PHE A 44 -9.13 0.20 6.05
C PHE A 44 -9.99 -0.48 4.97
N ARG A 45 -11.01 -1.21 5.41
CA ARG A 45 -11.87 -2.01 4.53
C ARG A 45 -12.97 -1.20 3.85
N ASP A 46 -13.56 -0.25 4.57
CA ASP A 46 -14.85 0.32 4.20
C ASP A 46 -14.86 1.85 4.06
N SER A 47 -13.83 2.57 4.57
CA SER A 47 -13.84 4.03 4.49
C SER A 47 -13.36 4.51 3.12
N THR A 48 -14.21 5.24 2.43
CA THR A 48 -13.89 5.95 1.19
C THR A 48 -13.41 7.38 1.44
N PHE A 49 -13.50 7.86 2.68
CA PHE A 49 -13.19 9.25 3.04
C PHE A 49 -13.99 10.29 2.21
N GLY A 50 -15.15 9.89 1.66
CA GLY A 50 -16.00 10.75 0.83
C GLY A 50 -15.52 10.88 -0.62
N ASN A 51 -14.68 9.97 -1.09
CA ASN A 51 -14.16 9.99 -2.46
C ASN A 51 -15.17 9.54 -3.52
N GLU A 52 -16.35 9.09 -3.10
CA GLU A 52 -17.45 8.75 -4.02
C GLU A 52 -17.83 9.93 -4.91
N VAL A 53 -17.67 11.16 -4.43
CA VAL A 53 -17.92 12.37 -5.22
C VAL A 53 -17.01 12.38 -6.45
N PHE A 54 -15.71 12.12 -6.27
CA PHE A 54 -14.77 12.08 -7.38
C PHE A 54 -15.04 10.90 -8.32
N TRP A 55 -15.12 9.68 -7.77
CA TRP A 55 -15.23 8.46 -8.58
C TRP A 55 -16.57 8.35 -9.29
N THR A 56 -17.65 8.95 -8.74
CA THR A 56 -18.98 8.97 -9.35
C THR A 56 -19.17 10.17 -10.24
N ASP A 57 -19.00 11.38 -9.69
CA ASP A 57 -19.46 12.60 -10.38
C ASP A 57 -18.41 13.12 -11.38
N THR A 58 -17.11 12.96 -11.08
CA THR A 58 -16.00 13.39 -11.96
C THR A 58 -15.55 12.27 -12.87
N ALA A 59 -15.17 11.12 -12.32
CA ALA A 59 -14.64 10.00 -13.09
C ALA A 59 -15.73 9.16 -13.77
N ARG A 60 -16.99 9.29 -13.37
CA ARG A 60 -18.16 8.60 -13.94
C ARG A 60 -18.03 7.07 -13.98
N MET A 61 -17.32 6.50 -13.00
CA MET A 61 -17.05 5.06 -12.96
C MET A 61 -18.32 4.23 -12.74
N HIS A 62 -19.33 4.75 -12.04
CA HIS A 62 -20.60 4.05 -11.84
C HIS A 62 -21.32 3.73 -13.16
N GLU A 63 -21.20 4.61 -14.16
CA GLU A 63 -21.80 4.39 -15.48
C GLU A 63 -21.09 3.24 -16.21
N VAL A 64 -19.76 3.23 -16.18
CA VAL A 64 -18.94 2.19 -16.83
C VAL A 64 -19.17 0.84 -16.16
N ILE A 65 -19.18 0.80 -14.82
CA ILE A 65 -19.43 -0.43 -14.07
C ILE A 65 -20.79 -1.02 -14.43
N THR A 66 -21.83 -0.16 -14.44
CA THR A 66 -23.22 -0.61 -14.71
C THR A 66 -23.40 -1.10 -16.14
N SER A 67 -22.70 -0.52 -17.12
CA SER A 67 -22.92 -0.81 -18.55
C SER A 67 -21.94 -1.84 -19.15
N ALA A 68 -20.70 -1.92 -18.63
CA ALA A 68 -19.62 -2.62 -19.33
C ALA A 68 -18.74 -3.53 -18.45
N VAL A 69 -18.80 -3.42 -17.11
CA VAL A 69 -17.92 -4.21 -16.26
C VAL A 69 -18.66 -5.42 -15.68
N SER A 70 -18.55 -6.56 -16.37
CA SER A 70 -18.99 -7.85 -15.83
C SER A 70 -17.98 -8.39 -14.80
N PRO A 71 -18.35 -9.38 -13.96
CA PRO A 71 -17.41 -10.06 -13.07
C PRO A 71 -16.18 -10.60 -13.79
N ALA A 72 -16.33 -11.17 -14.99
CA ALA A 72 -15.20 -11.66 -15.77
C ALA A 72 -14.24 -10.55 -16.17
N VAL A 73 -14.75 -9.37 -16.57
CA VAL A 73 -13.92 -8.17 -16.85
C VAL A 73 -13.26 -7.67 -15.59
N ALA A 74 -13.98 -7.60 -14.47
CA ALA A 74 -13.48 -7.14 -13.18
C ALA A 74 -12.32 -8.02 -12.68
N LEU A 75 -12.49 -9.35 -12.70
CA LEU A 75 -11.45 -10.32 -12.38
C LEU A 75 -10.25 -10.21 -13.33
N GLY A 76 -10.51 -9.99 -14.63
CA GLY A 76 -9.47 -9.84 -15.64
C GLY A 76 -8.56 -8.62 -15.45
N VAL A 77 -9.00 -7.60 -14.72
CA VAL A 77 -8.17 -6.44 -14.31
C VAL A 77 -7.70 -6.55 -12.85
N GLY A 78 -7.85 -7.73 -12.24
CA GLY A 78 -7.32 -8.05 -10.91
C GLY A 78 -8.18 -7.57 -9.73
N LEU A 79 -9.42 -7.15 -9.95
CA LEU A 79 -10.38 -7.00 -8.86
C LEU A 79 -10.74 -8.39 -8.30
N GLN A 80 -10.94 -8.48 -6.99
CA GLN A 80 -11.11 -9.74 -6.29
C GLN A 80 -12.36 -9.73 -5.41
N VAL A 81 -12.88 -10.93 -5.10
CA VAL A 81 -14.14 -11.11 -4.36
C VAL A 81 -13.87 -11.84 -3.04
N ASP A 82 -14.30 -11.22 -1.94
CA ASP A 82 -14.29 -11.83 -0.61
C ASP A 82 -15.43 -12.86 -0.50
N ILE A 83 -15.06 -14.13 -0.44
CA ILE A 83 -16.04 -15.23 -0.33
C ILE A 83 -16.85 -15.17 0.96
N ASP A 84 -16.28 -14.59 2.04
CA ASP A 84 -16.96 -14.51 3.32
C ASP A 84 -18.05 -13.43 3.34
N ALA A 85 -18.02 -12.47 2.42
CA ALA A 85 -19.07 -11.48 2.22
C ALA A 85 -20.27 -12.00 1.43
N LEU A 86 -20.14 -13.18 0.79
CA LEU A 86 -21.22 -13.75 -0.03
C LEU A 86 -22.18 -14.60 0.82
N PRO A 87 -23.51 -14.42 0.67
CA PRO A 87 -24.50 -15.35 1.21
C PRO A 87 -24.30 -16.78 0.71
N GLN A 88 -24.66 -17.78 1.52
CA GLN A 88 -24.46 -19.20 1.14
C GLN A 88 -25.13 -19.55 -0.19
N ALA A 89 -26.35 -19.07 -0.44
CA ALA A 89 -27.04 -19.31 -1.70
C ALA A 89 -26.29 -18.80 -2.93
N VAL A 90 -25.54 -17.68 -2.79
CA VAL A 90 -24.70 -17.14 -3.88
C VAL A 90 -23.46 -18.00 -4.06
N LYS A 91 -22.84 -18.50 -2.97
CA LYS A 91 -21.71 -19.45 -3.03
C LYS A 91 -22.11 -20.75 -3.74
N ASP A 92 -23.29 -21.29 -3.40
CA ASP A 92 -23.81 -22.53 -4.00
C ASP A 92 -24.10 -22.32 -5.51
N ALA A 93 -24.70 -21.19 -5.88
CA ALA A 93 -24.97 -20.84 -7.27
C ALA A 93 -23.68 -20.64 -8.09
N LEU A 94 -22.65 -20.02 -7.49
CA LEU A 94 -21.33 -19.88 -8.10
C LEU A 94 -20.68 -21.26 -8.33
N ALA A 95 -20.70 -22.12 -7.32
CA ALA A 95 -20.15 -23.49 -7.42
C ALA A 95 -20.88 -24.34 -8.46
N ALA A 96 -22.19 -24.13 -8.65
CA ALA A 96 -23.00 -24.79 -9.65
C ALA A 96 -22.90 -24.17 -11.05
N GLY A 97 -22.12 -23.10 -11.25
CA GLY A 97 -22.00 -22.36 -12.52
C GLY A 97 -23.30 -21.67 -12.96
N GLN A 98 -24.18 -21.35 -12.03
CA GLN A 98 -25.49 -20.73 -12.28
C GLN A 98 -25.45 -19.19 -12.23
N VAL A 99 -24.31 -18.61 -11.89
CA VAL A 99 -24.12 -17.14 -11.87
C VAL A 99 -23.56 -16.68 -13.22
N ASP A 100 -24.25 -15.76 -13.88
CA ASP A 100 -23.74 -15.18 -15.12
C ASP A 100 -22.58 -14.21 -14.82
N LEU A 101 -21.36 -14.66 -15.06
CA LEU A 101 -20.14 -13.87 -14.87
C LEU A 101 -19.89 -12.87 -16.01
N ASN A 102 -20.71 -12.88 -17.08
CA ASN A 102 -20.59 -11.95 -18.20
C ASN A 102 -21.58 -10.78 -18.13
N ALA A 103 -22.51 -10.80 -17.15
CA ALA A 103 -23.49 -9.75 -16.99
C ALA A 103 -23.00 -8.64 -16.04
N PRO A 104 -22.95 -7.35 -16.44
CA PRO A 104 -22.63 -6.24 -15.54
C PRO A 104 -23.55 -6.15 -14.31
N ALA A 105 -24.81 -6.60 -14.44
CA ALA A 105 -25.74 -6.64 -13.31
C ALA A 105 -25.24 -7.53 -12.16
N THR A 106 -24.50 -8.58 -12.45
CA THR A 106 -23.87 -9.42 -11.43
C THR A 106 -22.81 -8.65 -10.66
N THR A 107 -22.02 -7.80 -11.31
CA THR A 107 -21.07 -6.90 -10.63
C THR A 107 -21.79 -5.93 -9.69
N VAL A 108 -22.92 -5.35 -10.12
CA VAL A 108 -23.73 -4.48 -9.25
C VAL A 108 -24.23 -5.25 -8.03
N THR A 109 -24.64 -6.50 -8.19
CA THR A 109 -25.05 -7.38 -7.08
C THR A 109 -23.88 -7.64 -6.11
N LEU A 110 -22.68 -7.91 -6.60
CA LEU A 110 -21.48 -8.10 -5.77
C LEU A 110 -21.12 -6.84 -5.00
N LEU A 111 -21.25 -5.67 -5.62
CA LEU A 111 -21.04 -4.37 -4.94
C LEU A 111 -22.12 -4.11 -3.88
N LYS A 112 -23.38 -4.48 -4.13
CA LYS A 112 -24.49 -4.39 -3.14
C LYS A 112 -24.20 -5.27 -1.91
N LEU A 113 -23.53 -6.39 -2.08
CA LEU A 113 -23.10 -7.31 -1.02
C LEU A 113 -21.80 -6.86 -0.32
N ASN A 114 -21.18 -5.76 -0.75
CA ASN A 114 -19.86 -5.31 -0.31
C ASN A 114 -18.78 -6.42 -0.43
N ALA A 115 -18.88 -7.25 -1.46
CA ALA A 115 -18.03 -8.41 -1.66
C ALA A 115 -16.79 -8.15 -2.53
N VAL A 116 -16.75 -7.03 -3.27
CA VAL A 116 -15.59 -6.68 -4.11
C VAL A 116 -14.55 -5.94 -3.27
N LEU A 117 -13.34 -6.48 -3.17
CA LEU A 117 -12.28 -5.92 -2.35
C LEU A 117 -11.97 -4.46 -2.77
N GLY A 118 -12.03 -3.56 -1.79
CA GLY A 118 -11.62 -2.18 -1.97
C GLY A 118 -12.54 -1.29 -2.78
N LEU A 119 -13.68 -1.80 -3.24
CA LEU A 119 -14.75 -1.01 -3.85
C LEU A 119 -15.97 -0.93 -2.93
N HIS A 120 -16.46 0.28 -2.71
CA HIS A 120 -17.70 0.51 -1.96
C HIS A 120 -18.76 1.08 -2.90
N GLY A 121 -19.85 0.31 -3.12
CA GLY A 121 -20.93 0.68 -4.01
C GLY A 121 -22.22 1.03 -3.26
N THR A 122 -22.81 2.21 -3.52
CA THR A 122 -24.19 2.49 -3.10
C THR A 122 -25.13 2.03 -4.21
N VAL A 123 -25.92 1.00 -3.92
CA VAL A 123 -26.88 0.43 -4.87
C VAL A 123 -28.30 0.73 -4.40
N GLN A 124 -29.14 1.25 -5.30
CA GLN A 124 -30.55 1.52 -5.08
C GLN A 124 -31.40 0.68 -6.04
N THR A 125 -32.54 0.21 -5.57
CA THR A 125 -33.50 -0.46 -6.43
C THR A 125 -34.46 0.57 -7.05
N VAL A 126 -34.30 0.81 -8.35
CA VAL A 126 -35.12 1.76 -9.11
C VAL A 126 -35.95 0.95 -10.13
N ASN A 127 -37.29 1.08 -10.05
CA ASN A 127 -38.22 0.35 -10.92
C ASN A 127 -37.96 -1.17 -10.93
N GLY A 128 -37.68 -1.75 -9.76
CA GLY A 128 -37.41 -3.20 -9.61
C GLY A 128 -36.03 -3.66 -10.09
N ARG A 129 -35.14 -2.74 -10.49
CA ARG A 129 -33.78 -3.05 -10.94
C ARG A 129 -32.75 -2.40 -10.00
N ASP A 130 -31.76 -3.18 -9.58
CA ASP A 130 -30.64 -2.66 -8.83
C ASP A 130 -29.75 -1.78 -9.72
N THR A 131 -29.47 -0.57 -9.24
CA THR A 131 -28.70 0.46 -9.96
C THR A 131 -27.61 0.96 -9.05
N LEU A 132 -26.38 0.97 -9.53
CA LEU A 132 -25.24 1.55 -8.83
C LEU A 132 -25.30 3.08 -8.96
N VAL A 133 -25.59 3.78 -7.86
CA VAL A 133 -25.75 5.24 -7.87
C VAL A 133 -24.50 5.97 -7.41
N ARG A 134 -23.64 5.31 -6.61
CA ARG A 134 -22.33 5.83 -6.21
C ARG A 134 -21.31 4.71 -6.08
N VAL A 135 -20.05 5.05 -6.32
CA VAL A 135 -18.91 4.14 -6.11
C VAL A 135 -17.74 4.94 -5.54
N GLY A 136 -17.06 4.34 -4.57
CA GLY A 136 -15.82 4.84 -3.98
C GLY A 136 -14.81 3.73 -3.82
N ILE A 137 -13.58 4.10 -3.49
CA ILE A 137 -12.47 3.16 -3.27
C ILE A 137 -11.97 3.27 -1.83
N THR A 138 -11.42 2.15 -1.32
CA THR A 138 -10.87 2.06 0.03
C THR A 138 -9.41 1.60 0.01
N CYS A 139 -8.70 1.64 1.15
CA CYS A 139 -7.31 1.18 1.25
C CYS A 139 -7.15 -0.29 0.82
N ALA A 140 -8.20 -1.11 1.03
CA ALA A 140 -8.21 -2.52 0.69
C ALA A 140 -8.07 -2.78 -0.83
N LEU A 141 -8.32 -1.81 -1.70
CA LEU A 141 -8.17 -1.98 -3.15
C LEU A 141 -6.73 -2.35 -3.53
N CYS A 142 -5.76 -1.63 -2.97
CA CYS A 142 -4.34 -1.84 -3.27
C CYS A 142 -3.63 -2.74 -2.25
N HIS A 143 -4.17 -2.85 -1.03
CA HIS A 143 -3.52 -3.52 0.08
C HIS A 143 -4.32 -4.68 0.68
N SER A 144 -5.18 -5.31 -0.12
CA SER A 144 -5.79 -6.60 0.19
C SER A 144 -5.82 -7.49 -1.04
N ARG A 145 -5.79 -8.79 -0.81
CA ARG A 145 -6.02 -9.82 -1.83
C ARG A 145 -6.86 -10.95 -1.24
N VAL A 146 -7.24 -11.93 -2.06
CA VAL A 146 -7.82 -13.18 -1.59
C VAL A 146 -6.85 -14.34 -1.75
N ASP A 147 -7.08 -15.40 -0.97
CA ASP A 147 -6.25 -16.62 -0.99
C ASP A 147 -6.59 -17.59 -2.15
N ASN A 148 -7.51 -17.21 -3.04
CA ASN A 148 -8.02 -18.03 -4.15
C ASN A 148 -8.58 -19.40 -3.72
N SER A 149 -9.00 -19.55 -2.46
CA SER A 149 -9.47 -20.83 -1.91
C SER A 149 -10.76 -21.32 -2.53
N PHE A 150 -11.53 -20.47 -3.20
CA PHE A 150 -12.76 -20.85 -3.90
C PHE A 150 -12.56 -20.96 -5.41
N ALA A 151 -11.99 -19.93 -6.04
CA ALA A 151 -11.65 -19.87 -7.46
C ALA A 151 -10.60 -18.76 -7.67
N PRO A 152 -9.93 -18.67 -8.83
CA PRO A 152 -9.04 -17.57 -9.15
C PRO A 152 -9.74 -16.21 -8.95
N GLY A 153 -9.17 -15.35 -8.10
CA GLY A 153 -9.74 -14.05 -7.73
C GLY A 153 -10.91 -14.10 -6.73
N ILE A 154 -11.30 -15.28 -6.24
CA ILE A 154 -12.38 -15.46 -5.26
C ILE A 154 -11.88 -16.31 -4.10
N GLY A 155 -11.92 -15.81 -2.89
CA GLY A 155 -11.43 -16.52 -1.72
C GLY A 155 -11.55 -15.70 -0.44
N LYS A 156 -10.85 -16.12 0.60
CA LYS A 156 -10.80 -15.41 1.88
C LYS A 156 -9.86 -14.22 1.81
N ARG A 157 -10.31 -13.11 2.34
CA ARG A 157 -9.57 -11.85 2.37
C ARG A 157 -8.29 -11.95 3.21
N GLN A 158 -7.23 -11.38 2.67
CA GLN A 158 -5.93 -11.21 3.30
C GLN A 158 -5.56 -9.73 3.28
N ASP A 159 -5.83 -9.01 4.38
CA ASP A 159 -5.50 -7.60 4.48
C ASP A 159 -3.99 -7.39 4.70
N GLY A 160 -3.49 -6.27 4.22
CA GLY A 160 -2.07 -5.92 4.25
C GLY A 160 -1.26 -6.50 3.08
N TRP A 161 -1.80 -7.45 2.33
CA TRP A 161 -1.10 -8.00 1.19
C TRP A 161 -1.21 -7.08 -0.02
N ALA A 162 -0.10 -6.87 -0.74
CA ALA A 162 -0.11 -6.09 -1.96
C ALA A 162 -0.98 -6.76 -3.03
N ALA A 163 -1.86 -5.98 -3.66
CA ALA A 163 -2.75 -6.45 -4.73
C ALA A 163 -1.97 -6.60 -6.05
N ARG A 164 -1.17 -7.68 -6.16
CA ARG A 164 -0.27 -7.91 -7.31
C ARG A 164 -0.98 -8.13 -8.63
N ASP A 165 -2.23 -8.61 -8.59
CA ASP A 165 -3.05 -8.83 -9.79
C ASP A 165 -3.78 -7.55 -10.24
N LEU A 166 -3.90 -6.54 -9.37
CA LEU A 166 -4.64 -5.31 -9.62
C LEU A 166 -3.97 -4.47 -10.70
N ASN A 167 -4.64 -4.30 -11.84
CA ASN A 167 -4.23 -3.35 -12.86
C ASN A 167 -4.93 -1.99 -12.66
N ALA A 168 -4.44 -1.23 -11.69
CA ALA A 168 -5.03 0.05 -11.31
C ALA A 168 -5.10 1.04 -12.49
N GLY A 169 -4.06 1.06 -13.33
CA GLY A 169 -4.03 1.90 -14.51
C GLY A 169 -5.10 1.54 -15.54
N ALA A 170 -5.29 0.24 -15.81
CA ALA A 170 -6.34 -0.21 -16.71
C ALA A 170 -7.75 0.11 -16.18
N ILE A 171 -7.96 -0.01 -14.87
CA ILE A 171 -9.23 0.33 -14.21
C ILE A 171 -9.53 1.83 -14.36
N VAL A 172 -8.58 2.70 -14.00
CA VAL A 172 -8.76 4.16 -14.13
C VAL A 172 -8.96 4.57 -15.59
N ALA A 173 -8.29 3.89 -16.54
CA ALA A 173 -8.44 4.15 -17.97
C ALA A 173 -9.82 3.77 -18.54
N LEU A 174 -10.69 3.09 -17.79
CA LEU A 174 -12.08 2.87 -18.17
C LEU A 174 -12.94 4.13 -18.06
N SER A 175 -12.52 5.09 -17.23
CA SER A 175 -13.26 6.33 -17.03
C SER A 175 -13.45 7.10 -18.35
N PRO A 176 -14.68 7.53 -18.70
CA PRO A 176 -14.92 8.36 -19.87
C PRO A 176 -14.37 9.78 -19.71
N ALA A 177 -14.04 10.21 -18.50
CA ALA A 177 -13.49 11.53 -18.21
C ALA A 177 -11.96 11.61 -18.44
N ILE A 178 -11.26 10.48 -18.56
CA ILE A 178 -9.81 10.45 -18.78
C ILE A 178 -9.49 10.62 -20.27
N PRO A 179 -8.62 11.58 -20.66
CA PRO A 179 -8.18 11.75 -22.04
C PRO A 179 -7.45 10.52 -22.60
N ASP A 180 -7.60 10.22 -23.88
CA ASP A 180 -7.05 9.00 -24.49
C ASP A 180 -5.52 8.91 -24.40
N ALA A 181 -4.80 10.02 -24.48
CA ALA A 181 -3.36 10.05 -24.25
C ALA A 181 -2.99 9.55 -22.85
N MET A 182 -3.73 9.97 -21.82
CA MET A 182 -3.53 9.51 -20.45
C MET A 182 -3.95 8.04 -20.28
N LYS A 183 -5.03 7.60 -20.93
CA LYS A 183 -5.42 6.17 -20.93
C LYS A 183 -4.31 5.27 -21.46
N THR A 184 -3.59 5.72 -22.49
CA THR A 184 -2.46 4.96 -23.04
C THR A 184 -1.34 4.80 -22.01
N ILE A 185 -0.99 5.86 -21.29
CA ILE A 185 0.00 5.83 -20.20
C ILE A 185 -0.45 4.88 -19.10
N LEU A 186 -1.67 5.04 -18.62
CA LEU A 186 -2.22 4.26 -17.50
C LEU A 186 -2.27 2.76 -17.82
N ARG A 187 -2.69 2.38 -19.02
CA ARG A 187 -2.71 0.97 -19.47
C ARG A 187 -1.31 0.35 -19.57
N GLY A 188 -0.28 1.17 -19.73
CA GLY A 188 1.12 0.72 -19.77
C GLY A 188 1.70 0.33 -18.39
N TRP A 189 1.02 0.63 -17.28
CA TRP A 189 1.54 0.27 -15.95
C TRP A 189 1.59 -1.24 -15.72
N GLY A 190 0.54 -1.95 -16.15
CA GLY A 190 0.38 -3.37 -15.88
C GLY A 190 -0.11 -3.68 -14.46
N PRO A 191 -0.28 -4.98 -14.14
CA PRO A 191 -0.76 -5.40 -12.82
C PRO A 191 0.28 -5.16 -11.73
N GLY A 192 -0.20 -4.94 -10.50
CA GLY A 192 0.63 -4.74 -9.32
C GLY A 192 1.32 -3.39 -9.20
N ARG A 193 1.15 -2.51 -10.18
CA ARG A 193 1.86 -1.22 -10.28
C ARG A 193 0.95 -0.02 -10.19
N PHE A 194 1.48 1.04 -9.61
CA PHE A 194 0.82 2.33 -9.50
C PHE A 194 1.84 3.47 -9.45
N ASP A 195 1.56 4.58 -10.11
CA ASP A 195 2.36 5.80 -9.95
C ASP A 195 1.65 6.78 -9.01
N PRO A 196 2.10 6.90 -7.75
CA PRO A 196 1.42 7.73 -6.77
C PRO A 196 1.67 9.24 -6.97
N ARG A 197 2.39 9.64 -8.02
CA ARG A 197 2.76 11.04 -8.26
C ARG A 197 2.34 11.60 -9.61
N ILE A 198 1.85 10.76 -10.51
CA ILE A 198 1.50 11.18 -11.87
C ILE A 198 0.52 12.37 -11.92
N ASN A 199 -0.41 12.42 -10.99
CA ASN A 199 -1.37 13.53 -10.88
C ASN A 199 -0.83 14.77 -10.18
N GLN A 200 0.42 14.73 -9.68
CA GLN A 200 1.10 15.85 -9.05
C GLN A 200 2.13 16.51 -9.96
N ASP A 201 2.93 15.72 -10.66
CA ASP A 201 4.05 16.21 -11.47
C ASP A 201 3.94 15.88 -12.98
N GLY A 202 2.96 15.05 -13.38
CA GLY A 202 2.75 14.64 -14.76
C GLY A 202 3.78 13.66 -15.32
N LEU A 203 4.75 13.21 -14.51
CA LEU A 203 5.74 12.22 -14.92
C LEU A 203 5.19 10.80 -14.71
N ASN A 204 5.72 9.84 -15.47
CA ASN A 204 5.27 8.45 -15.45
C ASN A 204 6.42 7.52 -15.04
N THR A 205 6.44 7.11 -13.78
CA THR A 205 7.37 6.12 -13.22
C THR A 205 6.62 5.24 -12.22
N PRO A 206 5.78 4.29 -12.70
CA PRO A 206 5.00 3.43 -11.81
C PRO A 206 5.92 2.54 -10.99
N ILE A 207 5.52 2.32 -9.75
CA ILE A 207 6.23 1.47 -8.78
C ILE A 207 5.35 0.28 -8.40
N GLU A 208 5.97 -0.77 -7.89
CA GLU A 208 5.26 -1.91 -7.31
C GLU A 208 4.45 -1.45 -6.10
N ILE A 209 3.19 -1.88 -6.01
CA ILE A 209 2.36 -1.63 -4.82
C ILE A 209 2.99 -2.36 -3.63
N PRO A 210 3.43 -1.64 -2.59
CA PRO A 210 4.06 -2.28 -1.43
C PRO A 210 3.02 -2.98 -0.55
N PRO A 211 3.39 -4.01 0.23
CA PRO A 211 2.53 -4.55 1.26
C PRO A 211 2.32 -3.54 2.40
N ALA A 212 1.18 -3.65 3.08
CA ALA A 212 0.83 -2.87 4.26
C ALA A 212 0.78 -3.74 5.53
N TYR A 213 1.55 -4.83 5.59
CA TYR A 213 1.78 -5.66 6.77
C TYR A 213 3.22 -5.52 7.27
N GLY A 214 3.47 -5.95 8.50
CA GLY A 214 4.80 -5.91 9.10
C GLY A 214 5.35 -4.50 9.32
N LEU A 215 4.48 -3.49 9.37
CA LEU A 215 4.87 -2.08 9.47
C LEU A 215 5.22 -1.65 10.89
N ARG A 216 4.86 -2.45 11.88
CA ARG A 216 5.16 -2.15 13.27
C ARG A 216 6.67 -2.04 13.49
N HIS A 217 7.12 -0.98 14.17
CA HIS A 217 8.53 -0.66 14.43
C HIS A 217 9.34 -0.26 13.20
N VAL A 218 8.70 0.09 12.09
CA VAL A 218 9.35 0.70 10.93
C VAL A 218 9.08 2.20 10.94
N ALA A 219 10.15 2.99 11.08
CA ALA A 219 10.04 4.43 11.34
C ALA A 219 9.47 5.22 10.14
N LYS A 220 9.83 4.82 8.93
CA LYS A 220 9.40 5.48 7.69
C LYS A 220 9.09 4.45 6.63
N GLU A 221 8.04 4.71 5.87
CA GLU A 221 7.45 3.74 4.96
C GLU A 221 7.66 4.08 3.49
N THR A 222 7.27 3.13 2.64
CA THR A 222 7.46 3.06 1.20
C THR A 222 8.94 3.08 0.77
N TYR A 223 9.18 3.06 -0.53
CA TYR A 223 10.55 2.91 -1.08
C TYR A 223 11.46 4.10 -0.77
N THR A 224 10.90 5.29 -0.58
CA THR A 224 11.66 6.54 -0.43
C THR A 224 11.59 7.15 0.96
N ALA A 225 10.92 6.49 1.91
CA ALA A 225 10.92 6.87 3.33
C ALA A 225 10.59 8.34 3.62
N GLU A 226 9.66 8.94 2.90
CA GLU A 226 9.32 10.35 3.07
C GLU A 226 8.59 10.66 4.37
N GLY A 227 7.94 9.64 4.95
CA GLY A 227 7.24 9.75 6.22
C GLY A 227 6.83 8.39 6.79
N PRO A 228 6.26 8.39 8.00
CA PRO A 228 5.70 7.21 8.62
C PRO A 228 4.41 6.74 7.90
N VAL A 229 3.84 5.60 8.35
CA VAL A 229 2.62 5.05 7.77
C VAL A 229 1.46 6.07 7.72
N SER A 230 1.27 6.87 8.76
CA SER A 230 0.22 7.90 8.80
C SER A 230 0.41 9.00 7.76
N TYR A 231 1.66 9.38 7.44
CA TYR A 231 1.95 10.30 6.34
C TYR A 231 1.47 9.73 5.00
N TRP A 232 1.80 8.47 4.74
CA TRP A 232 1.41 7.82 3.49
C TRP A 232 -0.10 7.56 3.41
N ASN A 233 -0.73 7.20 4.54
CA ASN A 233 -2.19 7.08 4.61
C ASN A 233 -2.87 8.40 4.26
N ALA A 234 -2.41 9.51 4.84
CA ALA A 234 -2.95 10.84 4.52
C ALA A 234 -2.69 11.24 3.07
N TYR A 235 -1.45 11.05 2.60
CA TYR A 235 -1.08 11.35 1.22
C TYR A 235 -1.98 10.60 0.22
N VAL A 236 -2.07 9.28 0.35
CA VAL A 236 -2.84 8.45 -0.59
C VAL A 236 -4.34 8.74 -0.47
N ALA A 237 -4.88 8.82 0.76
CA ALA A 237 -6.31 9.09 0.94
C ALA A 237 -6.75 10.42 0.31
N VAL A 238 -5.92 11.48 0.45
CA VAL A 238 -6.26 12.82 -0.05
C VAL A 238 -5.91 12.97 -1.53
N THR A 239 -4.70 12.57 -1.95
CA THR A 239 -4.19 12.93 -3.29
C THR A 239 -4.45 11.85 -4.35
N GLN A 240 -4.55 10.56 -3.96
CA GLN A 240 -4.73 9.45 -4.90
C GLN A 240 -6.15 8.88 -4.88
N MET A 241 -6.73 8.72 -3.70
CA MET A 241 -8.11 8.28 -3.58
C MET A 241 -9.11 9.43 -3.79
N HIS A 242 -8.66 10.70 -3.75
CA HIS A 242 -9.49 11.90 -3.80
C HIS A 242 -10.48 12.01 -2.63
N GLY A 243 -10.08 11.53 -1.46
CA GLY A 243 -10.84 11.68 -0.22
C GLY A 243 -10.86 13.13 0.28
N ARG A 244 -11.91 13.47 1.01
CA ARG A 244 -12.07 14.80 1.63
C ARG A 244 -11.21 14.88 2.89
N GLY A 245 -10.02 15.46 2.79
CA GLY A 245 -9.07 15.58 3.87
C GLY A 245 -8.09 16.71 3.66
N HIS A 246 -7.17 16.84 4.62
CA HIS A 246 -6.05 17.77 4.53
C HIS A 246 -4.76 17.01 4.35
N PHE A 247 -3.96 17.44 3.39
CA PHE A 247 -2.58 16.96 3.24
C PHE A 247 -1.69 18.10 2.77
N ARG A 248 -0.58 18.30 3.50
CA ARG A 248 0.42 19.30 3.16
C ARG A 248 1.82 18.72 3.24
N ASP A 249 2.57 18.86 2.16
CA ASP A 249 4.02 18.65 2.13
C ASP A 249 4.70 19.74 1.33
N THR A 250 5.32 20.69 2.02
CA THR A 250 6.00 21.83 1.40
C THR A 250 7.23 21.43 0.61
N ARG A 251 7.84 20.25 0.92
CA ARG A 251 8.99 19.71 0.19
C ARG A 251 8.61 19.30 -1.24
N LEU A 252 7.33 18.94 -1.43
CA LEU A 252 6.75 18.50 -2.71
C LEU A 252 5.86 19.57 -3.35
N GLY A 253 5.68 20.72 -2.70
CA GLY A 253 4.77 21.76 -3.18
C GLY A 253 3.29 21.37 -3.08
N ILE A 254 2.93 20.39 -2.24
CA ILE A 254 1.55 19.91 -2.11
C ILE A 254 0.89 20.60 -0.92
N ASP A 255 -0.29 21.19 -1.15
CA ASP A 255 -1.16 21.74 -0.12
C ASP A 255 -2.63 21.55 -0.54
N VAL A 256 -3.23 20.45 -0.09
CA VAL A 256 -4.63 20.09 -0.36
C VAL A 256 -5.44 20.23 0.91
N LYS A 257 -6.55 20.98 0.81
CA LYS A 257 -7.42 21.25 1.94
C LYS A 257 -8.88 21.14 1.51
N ALA A 258 -9.62 20.21 2.11
CA ALA A 258 -11.05 20.09 1.93
C ALA A 258 -11.81 20.94 2.98
N ASP A 259 -13.08 21.25 2.71
CA ASP A 259 -13.94 21.96 3.68
C ASP A 259 -14.20 21.14 4.95
N THR A 260 -14.20 19.80 4.81
CA THR A 260 -14.36 18.86 5.92
C THR A 260 -13.25 17.83 5.87
N ASP A 261 -12.52 17.66 6.95
CA ASP A 261 -11.46 16.66 7.05
C ASP A 261 -12.02 15.33 7.56
N LEU A 262 -12.17 14.37 6.65
CA LEU A 262 -12.59 13.02 6.95
C LEU A 262 -11.39 12.06 7.08
N VAL A 263 -10.18 12.51 6.83
CA VAL A 263 -8.96 11.69 6.81
C VAL A 263 -8.20 11.77 8.14
N THR A 264 -7.76 12.95 8.54
CA THR A 264 -6.89 13.14 9.71
C THR A 264 -7.41 12.49 11.00
N PRO A 265 -8.72 12.61 11.35
CA PRO A 265 -9.23 12.00 12.58
C PRO A 265 -9.19 10.45 12.57
N ARG A 266 -9.05 9.83 11.40
CA ARG A 266 -9.04 8.37 11.22
C ARG A 266 -7.64 7.76 11.17
N LEU A 267 -6.60 8.59 11.00
CA LEU A 267 -5.22 8.11 10.86
C LEU A 267 -4.70 7.31 12.05
N PRO A 268 -4.98 7.67 13.32
CA PRO A 268 -4.48 6.89 14.46
C PRO A 268 -5.01 5.45 14.46
N ALA A 269 -6.31 5.27 14.27
CA ALA A 269 -6.92 3.93 14.24
C ALA A 269 -6.45 3.13 13.02
N LEU A 270 -6.35 3.79 11.84
CA LEU A 270 -5.87 3.15 10.62
C LEU A 270 -4.42 2.65 10.79
N ALA A 271 -3.53 3.46 11.37
CA ALA A 271 -2.16 3.05 11.65
C ALA A 271 -2.10 1.89 12.64
N GLU A 272 -2.91 1.92 13.71
CA GLU A 272 -2.97 0.87 14.72
C GLU A 272 -3.38 -0.47 14.10
N TYR A 273 -4.37 -0.46 13.20
CA TYR A 273 -4.74 -1.65 12.43
C TYR A 273 -3.60 -2.16 11.56
N GLN A 274 -2.95 -1.30 10.79
CA GLN A 274 -1.84 -1.70 9.93
C GLN A 274 -0.65 -2.25 10.76
N PHE A 275 -0.42 -1.74 11.96
CA PHE A 275 0.58 -2.29 12.88
C PHE A 275 0.20 -3.66 13.44
N SER A 276 -1.08 -4.02 13.45
CA SER A 276 -1.55 -5.35 13.85
C SER A 276 -1.39 -6.42 12.76
N LEU A 277 -1.16 -6.01 11.51
CA LEU A 277 -1.01 -6.92 10.38
C LEU A 277 0.42 -7.49 10.35
N GLU A 278 0.54 -8.75 10.68
CA GLU A 278 1.82 -9.46 10.67
C GLU A 278 2.20 -9.89 9.25
N ALA A 279 3.51 -9.93 8.98
CA ALA A 279 4.02 -10.47 7.73
C ALA A 279 3.74 -11.99 7.66
N PRO A 280 3.28 -12.50 6.51
CA PRO A 280 2.98 -13.93 6.39
C PRO A 280 4.27 -14.76 6.40
N VAL A 281 4.24 -15.84 7.16
CA VAL A 281 5.32 -16.83 7.18
C VAL A 281 5.23 -17.70 5.93
N SER A 282 6.38 -18.02 5.34
CA SER A 282 6.44 -18.97 4.21
C SER A 282 5.87 -20.33 4.61
N ARG A 283 5.03 -20.90 3.74
CA ARG A 283 4.48 -22.25 3.89
C ARG A 283 5.25 -23.30 3.08
N ASP A 284 6.23 -22.86 2.30
CA ASP A 284 7.06 -23.75 1.51
C ASP A 284 7.96 -24.61 2.40
N ALA A 285 8.23 -25.83 1.97
CA ALA A 285 9.26 -26.64 2.58
C ALA A 285 10.63 -26.01 2.26
N LEU A 286 11.29 -25.50 3.29
CA LEU A 286 12.60 -24.87 3.18
C LEU A 286 13.70 -25.85 3.59
N ASP A 287 14.83 -25.86 2.86
CA ASP A 287 16.05 -26.54 3.30
C ASP A 287 16.71 -25.75 4.45
N SER A 288 16.47 -26.19 5.68
CA SER A 288 16.99 -25.52 6.87
C SER A 288 18.53 -25.47 6.92
N ALA A 289 19.23 -26.45 6.34
CA ALA A 289 20.68 -26.46 6.28
C ALA A 289 21.21 -25.44 5.27
N ALA A 290 20.59 -25.36 4.08
CA ALA A 290 20.89 -24.32 3.10
C ALA A 290 20.54 -22.93 3.64
N GLY A 291 19.39 -22.76 4.29
CA GLY A 291 19.00 -21.50 4.93
C GLY A 291 19.97 -21.05 6.03
N ALA A 292 20.51 -21.98 6.83
CA ALA A 292 21.54 -21.66 7.83
C ALA A 292 22.84 -21.18 7.18
N ARG A 293 23.31 -21.82 6.09
CA ARG A 293 24.46 -21.36 5.32
C ARG A 293 24.18 -20.00 4.67
N GLY A 294 22.98 -19.82 4.09
CA GLY A 294 22.54 -18.57 3.51
C GLY A 294 22.53 -17.41 4.51
N ARG A 295 22.13 -17.67 5.75
CA ARG A 295 22.23 -16.68 6.85
C ARG A 295 23.70 -16.28 7.11
N ALA A 296 24.61 -17.21 7.04
CA ALA A 296 26.03 -16.89 7.17
C ALA A 296 26.54 -16.05 6.00
N VAL A 297 26.12 -16.36 4.77
CA VAL A 297 26.40 -15.54 3.58
C VAL A 297 25.80 -14.13 3.75
N PHE A 298 24.54 -14.01 4.16
CA PHE A 298 23.85 -12.74 4.38
C PHE A 298 24.61 -11.79 5.33
N SER A 299 25.19 -12.34 6.39
CA SER A 299 25.96 -11.57 7.39
C SER A 299 27.46 -11.46 7.08
N GLY A 300 27.97 -12.32 6.23
CA GLY A 300 29.39 -12.43 5.86
C GLY A 300 29.68 -11.92 4.45
N SER A 301 30.02 -12.83 3.52
CA SER A 301 30.45 -12.51 2.14
C SER A 301 29.41 -11.68 1.37
N GLY A 302 28.11 -11.88 1.62
CA GLY A 302 27.02 -11.11 0.99
C GLY A 302 26.86 -9.70 1.52
N ARG A 303 27.39 -9.36 2.69
CA ARG A 303 27.32 -8.03 3.33
C ARG A 303 25.91 -7.44 3.47
N CYS A 304 24.85 -8.23 3.29
CA CYS A 304 23.46 -7.75 3.28
C CYS A 304 23.05 -7.14 4.62
N SER A 305 23.56 -7.68 5.74
CA SER A 305 23.26 -7.21 7.10
C SER A 305 23.85 -5.83 7.43
N SER A 306 24.66 -5.24 6.56
CA SER A 306 25.15 -3.86 6.73
C SER A 306 24.04 -2.81 6.59
N CYS A 307 23.04 -3.10 5.76
CA CYS A 307 21.85 -2.28 5.54
C CYS A 307 20.60 -3.00 6.07
N HIS A 308 20.40 -4.27 5.76
CA HIS A 308 19.28 -5.09 6.26
C HIS A 308 19.60 -5.67 7.64
N ILE A 309 19.52 -4.84 8.68
CA ILE A 309 19.91 -5.18 10.06
C ILE A 309 18.82 -6.07 10.70
N PRO A 310 19.08 -7.35 11.04
CA PRO A 310 18.05 -8.27 11.52
C PRO A 310 17.33 -7.81 12.78
N SER A 311 18.06 -7.22 13.73
CA SER A 311 17.50 -6.70 14.99
C SER A 311 16.64 -5.43 14.82
N LEU A 312 16.68 -4.79 13.65
CA LEU A 312 15.94 -3.59 13.29
C LEU A 312 14.93 -3.87 12.17
N GLN A 313 14.32 -5.06 12.17
CA GLN A 313 13.32 -5.44 11.17
C GLN A 313 13.92 -5.55 9.74
N TYR A 314 15.19 -5.90 9.62
CA TYR A 314 15.93 -5.97 8.35
C TYR A 314 15.96 -4.64 7.59
N THR A 315 16.04 -3.51 8.29
CA THR A 315 16.20 -2.18 7.73
C THR A 315 17.08 -1.32 8.61
N ASP A 316 17.71 -0.31 8.05
CA ASP A 316 18.47 0.70 8.76
C ASP A 316 17.78 2.08 8.77
N VAL A 317 16.55 2.15 8.26
CA VAL A 317 15.76 3.40 8.18
C VAL A 317 15.50 4.02 9.55
N GLY A 318 15.39 3.20 10.60
CA GLY A 318 15.29 3.66 11.99
C GLY A 318 16.55 4.37 12.52
N LEU A 319 17.68 4.14 11.88
CA LEU A 319 18.94 4.86 12.14
C LEU A 319 19.07 6.16 11.31
N GLY A 320 18.03 6.53 10.57
CA GLY A 320 18.04 7.70 9.70
C GLY A 320 18.82 7.51 8.40
N ARG A 321 19.18 6.28 8.03
CA ARG A 321 19.93 5.99 6.81
C ARG A 321 19.02 5.87 5.61
N LEU A 322 19.41 6.51 4.52
CA LEU A 322 18.80 6.40 3.19
C LEU A 322 19.93 6.36 2.16
N HIS A 323 19.74 5.58 1.12
CA HIS A 323 20.75 5.27 0.12
C HIS A 323 20.50 6.00 -1.20
N LEU A 324 21.56 6.48 -1.83
CA LEU A 324 21.47 6.98 -3.20
C LEU A 324 21.17 5.82 -4.16
N PRO A 325 20.43 6.04 -5.25
CA PRO A 325 20.15 4.99 -6.23
C PRO A 325 21.40 4.25 -6.72
N GLU A 326 22.48 4.99 -6.99
CA GLU A 326 23.74 4.46 -7.47
C GLU A 326 24.49 3.57 -6.44
N GLU A 327 24.26 3.75 -5.13
CA GLU A 327 24.86 2.90 -4.11
C GLU A 327 24.36 1.45 -4.20
N THR A 328 23.16 1.26 -4.72
CA THR A 328 22.47 -0.04 -4.79
C THR A 328 22.11 -0.44 -6.21
N GLY A 329 22.50 0.37 -7.22
CA GLY A 329 22.19 0.13 -8.63
C GLY A 329 20.71 0.23 -8.99
N MET A 330 19.93 0.99 -8.19
CA MET A 330 18.51 1.20 -8.44
C MET A 330 18.27 2.30 -9.47
N ASP A 331 17.18 2.19 -10.24
CA ASP A 331 16.74 3.26 -11.15
C ASP A 331 16.47 4.54 -10.35
N PRO A 332 17.07 5.70 -10.72
CA PRO A 332 16.92 6.95 -10.00
C PRO A 332 15.60 7.68 -10.30
N ALA A 333 14.87 7.31 -11.35
CA ALA A 333 13.76 8.11 -11.89
C ALA A 333 12.66 8.36 -10.85
N TYR A 334 12.26 7.34 -10.09
CA TYR A 334 11.26 7.53 -9.05
C TYR A 334 11.80 8.33 -7.85
N ALA A 335 13.01 8.01 -7.38
CA ALA A 335 13.62 8.74 -6.26
C ALA A 335 13.77 10.24 -6.56
N ALA A 336 14.13 10.62 -7.79
CA ALA A 336 14.30 12.00 -8.22
C ALA A 336 13.02 12.86 -8.04
N ARG A 337 11.85 12.23 -8.05
CA ARG A 337 10.52 12.87 -7.88
C ARG A 337 10.08 12.99 -6.42
N THR A 338 10.90 12.55 -5.47
CA THR A 338 10.55 12.48 -4.05
C THR A 338 11.30 13.49 -3.21
N SER A 339 10.80 13.79 -2.02
CA SER A 339 11.42 14.76 -1.13
C SER A 339 12.78 14.31 -0.58
N THR A 340 13.02 13.01 -0.52
CA THR A 340 14.28 12.43 -0.01
C THR A 340 15.33 12.27 -1.11
N ARG A 341 14.90 12.07 -2.37
CA ARG A 341 15.74 11.71 -3.53
C ARG A 341 16.62 10.48 -3.27
N ARG A 342 16.20 9.61 -2.38
CA ARG A 342 16.92 8.43 -1.91
C ARG A 342 15.96 7.27 -1.72
N TYR A 343 16.50 6.07 -1.68
CA TYR A 343 15.77 4.87 -1.31
C TYR A 343 16.09 4.46 0.13
N ARG A 344 15.12 3.86 0.80
CA ARG A 344 15.35 3.18 2.07
C ARG A 344 15.78 1.75 1.84
N THR A 345 16.45 1.17 2.81
CA THR A 345 16.57 -0.28 2.95
C THR A 345 15.18 -0.85 3.28
N THR A 346 14.56 -1.58 2.36
CA THR A 346 13.23 -2.17 2.56
C THR A 346 13.29 -3.32 3.55
N PRO A 347 12.41 -3.39 4.56
CA PRO A 347 12.34 -4.53 5.47
C PRO A 347 12.13 -5.85 4.72
N LEU A 348 12.90 -6.90 5.10
CA LEU A 348 12.80 -8.20 4.46
C LEU A 348 11.82 -9.09 5.23
N ARG A 349 10.56 -9.12 4.81
CA ARG A 349 9.50 -9.89 5.45
C ARG A 349 8.48 -10.37 4.44
N GLY A 350 8.11 -11.63 4.53
CA GLY A 350 7.18 -12.25 3.60
C GLY A 350 7.69 -12.21 2.16
N LEU A 351 9.00 -12.30 1.95
CA LEU A 351 9.63 -12.14 0.64
C LEU A 351 9.12 -13.15 -0.40
N TRP A 352 8.79 -14.35 0.02
CA TRP A 352 8.31 -15.44 -0.84
C TRP A 352 7.09 -15.07 -1.71
N GLN A 353 6.31 -14.05 -1.30
CA GLN A 353 5.12 -13.60 -2.03
C GLN A 353 5.28 -12.20 -2.64
N HIS A 354 6.47 -11.59 -2.59
CA HIS A 354 6.71 -10.22 -3.05
C HIS A 354 7.02 -10.06 -4.53
N ALA A 355 7.35 -11.15 -5.23
CA ALA A 355 7.72 -11.05 -6.65
C ALA A 355 6.70 -10.24 -7.47
N PRO A 356 7.16 -9.36 -8.41
CA PRO A 356 8.55 -9.01 -8.69
C PRO A 356 9.13 -8.08 -7.60
N TYR A 357 10.46 -8.02 -7.54
CA TYR A 357 11.20 -7.30 -6.50
C TYR A 357 11.72 -5.95 -7.02
N PHE A 358 12.27 -5.16 -6.09
CA PHE A 358 12.64 -3.75 -6.21
C PHE A 358 11.41 -2.84 -6.35
N HIS A 359 11.64 -1.53 -6.34
CA HIS A 359 10.55 -0.56 -6.41
C HIS A 359 9.84 -0.54 -7.76
N ASP A 360 10.52 -0.96 -8.82
CA ASP A 360 10.07 -0.96 -10.20
C ASP A 360 9.74 -2.35 -10.75
N GLY A 361 9.89 -3.41 -9.93
CA GLY A 361 9.68 -4.80 -10.32
C GLY A 361 10.74 -5.34 -11.28
N SER A 362 11.93 -4.72 -11.37
CA SER A 362 12.97 -5.11 -12.33
C SER A 362 13.62 -6.47 -12.06
N ALA A 363 13.48 -7.01 -10.85
CA ALA A 363 13.93 -8.36 -10.52
C ALA A 363 12.74 -9.33 -10.37
N ALA A 364 12.59 -10.27 -11.28
CA ALA A 364 11.46 -11.20 -11.30
C ALA A 364 11.53 -12.25 -10.18
N THR A 365 12.72 -12.58 -9.67
CA THR A 365 12.94 -13.64 -8.68
C THR A 365 13.96 -13.20 -7.62
N LEU A 366 14.02 -13.92 -6.49
CA LEU A 366 15.07 -13.71 -5.48
C LEU A 366 16.47 -14.03 -6.03
N ASP A 367 16.58 -14.97 -6.96
CA ASP A 367 17.86 -15.23 -7.66
C ASP A 367 18.32 -13.98 -8.41
N ALA A 368 17.41 -13.31 -9.15
CA ALA A 368 17.73 -12.07 -9.84
C ALA A 368 18.11 -10.93 -8.88
N VAL A 369 17.51 -10.85 -7.69
CA VAL A 369 17.91 -9.91 -6.63
C VAL A 369 19.34 -10.18 -6.15
N VAL A 370 19.67 -11.44 -5.89
CA VAL A 370 21.01 -11.83 -5.43
C VAL A 370 22.06 -11.56 -6.51
N GLU A 371 21.76 -11.90 -7.78
CA GLU A 371 22.64 -11.60 -8.92
C GLU A 371 22.87 -10.10 -9.09
N HIS A 372 21.83 -9.30 -8.96
CA HIS A 372 21.94 -7.84 -9.04
C HIS A 372 22.92 -7.29 -7.99
N TYR A 373 22.75 -7.66 -6.72
CA TYR A 373 23.62 -7.16 -5.66
C TYR A 373 25.04 -7.74 -5.73
N ASP A 374 25.19 -9.00 -6.18
CA ASP A 374 26.52 -9.59 -6.41
C ASP A 374 27.29 -8.77 -7.47
N ALA A 375 26.62 -8.40 -8.56
CA ALA A 375 27.22 -7.60 -9.63
C ALA A 375 27.52 -6.15 -9.20
N VAL A 376 26.51 -5.46 -8.63
CA VAL A 376 26.62 -4.03 -8.27
C VAL A 376 27.65 -3.80 -7.16
N LEU A 377 27.68 -4.66 -6.16
CA LEU A 377 28.56 -4.53 -5.00
C LEU A 377 29.87 -5.31 -5.14
N ALA A 378 30.09 -5.97 -6.29
CA ALA A 378 31.26 -6.81 -6.58
C ALA A 378 31.56 -7.81 -5.44
N LEU A 379 30.53 -8.57 -5.01
CA LEU A 379 30.64 -9.45 -3.85
C LEU A 379 31.45 -10.70 -4.16
N GLY A 380 31.40 -11.20 -5.39
CA GLY A 380 32.11 -12.38 -5.84
C GLY A 380 31.58 -13.69 -5.23
N LEU A 381 30.26 -13.78 -5.03
CA LEU A 381 29.60 -14.94 -4.43
C LEU A 381 29.70 -16.15 -5.37
N SER A 382 30.06 -17.30 -4.81
CA SER A 382 29.98 -18.57 -5.53
C SER A 382 28.51 -18.95 -5.83
N ALA A 383 28.33 -19.81 -6.84
CA ALA A 383 26.99 -20.31 -7.19
C ALA A 383 26.28 -21.03 -6.00
N GLN A 384 27.05 -21.66 -5.09
CA GLN A 384 26.51 -22.30 -3.91
C GLN A 384 26.03 -21.25 -2.88
N GLU A 385 26.86 -20.23 -2.63
CA GLU A 385 26.48 -19.13 -1.71
C GLU A 385 25.23 -18.39 -2.18
N LYS A 386 25.07 -18.15 -3.47
CA LYS A 386 23.87 -17.53 -4.05
C LYS A 386 22.63 -18.38 -3.79
N ARG A 387 22.69 -19.70 -4.05
CA ARG A 387 21.56 -20.60 -3.78
C ARG A 387 21.20 -20.65 -2.29
N ASP A 388 22.18 -20.78 -1.42
CA ASP A 388 21.98 -20.81 0.02
C ASP A 388 21.38 -19.48 0.53
N LEU A 389 21.83 -18.34 -0.02
CA LEU A 389 21.30 -17.02 0.29
C LEU A 389 19.83 -16.87 -0.14
N VAL A 390 19.47 -17.32 -1.34
CA VAL A 390 18.09 -17.33 -1.82
C VAL A 390 17.19 -18.16 -0.90
N GLU A 391 17.67 -19.34 -0.46
CA GLU A 391 16.91 -20.18 0.46
C GLU A 391 16.68 -19.50 1.82
N TYR A 392 17.68 -18.78 2.35
CA TYR A 392 17.51 -17.96 3.54
C TYR A 392 16.47 -16.86 3.34
N LEU A 393 16.54 -16.13 2.22
CA LEU A 393 15.60 -15.04 1.89
C LEU A 393 14.17 -15.53 1.74
N ARG A 394 13.96 -16.75 1.19
CA ARG A 394 12.62 -17.37 1.09
C ARG A 394 11.98 -17.63 2.46
N GLY A 395 12.79 -17.77 3.49
CA GLY A 395 12.33 -17.97 4.86
C GLY A 395 11.99 -16.68 5.64
N LEU A 396 12.33 -15.51 5.08
CA LEU A 396 12.03 -14.20 5.66
C LEU A 396 10.68 -13.70 5.12
#